data_4ade38d9ddbc71e1d44fc8a4cfd421cc
#
_entry.id   4ade38d9ddbc71e1d44fc8a4cfd421cc
#
_cell.length_a   1.000
_cell.length_b   1.000
_cell.length_c   1.000
_cell.angle_alpha   90.00
_cell.angle_beta   90.00
_cell.angle_gamma   90.00
#
_symmetry.space_group_name_H-M   'P 1'
#
loop_
_entity.id
_entity.type
_entity.pdbx_description
1 polymer ?
#
loop_
_entity_poly.entity_id
_entity_poly.type
_entity_poly.pdbx_seq_one_letter_code
_entity_poly.pdbx_strand_id
1 'polypeptide(L)'
;MKAFLLSVHVLAAILAIGPVAVAASMFPPAARAAHLTPDDPRKNAVPGVLHRITRVYAVIGIFVPVFGIATGAALGVLGDAWLIVSMVLTAGAAALLVGLVLPGQQRVLGTGHPDRRLAMSTGLFNLLWAVVVVLMIVRPGSTTGAGR
;
A
#
# COMPACT_ATOMS: atom_id res chain seq x y z
N MET A 1 -22.60 -15.48 -3.22
CA MET A 1 -21.96 -14.77 -2.10
C MET A 1 -20.43 -14.74 -2.18
N LYS A 2 -19.75 -15.88 -2.41
CA LYS A 2 -18.27 -15.97 -2.52
C LYS A 2 -17.68 -15.07 -3.60
N ALA A 3 -18.24 -15.11 -4.82
CA ALA A 3 -17.79 -14.26 -5.93
C ALA A 3 -17.99 -12.76 -5.64
N PHE A 4 -19.06 -12.38 -4.97
CA PHE A 4 -19.32 -11.00 -4.58
C PHE A 4 -18.25 -10.48 -3.59
N LEU A 5 -17.98 -11.24 -2.52
CA LEU A 5 -16.96 -10.89 -1.53
C LEU A 5 -15.56 -10.76 -2.17
N LEU A 6 -15.22 -11.71 -3.05
CA LEU A 6 -13.96 -11.67 -3.79
C LEU A 6 -13.88 -10.43 -4.69
N SER A 7 -14.94 -10.10 -5.42
CA SER A 7 -14.98 -8.92 -6.28
C SER A 7 -14.83 -7.63 -5.49
N VAL A 8 -15.53 -7.50 -4.36
CA VAL A 8 -15.41 -6.35 -3.47
C VAL A 8 -13.99 -6.23 -2.91
N HIS A 9 -13.40 -7.35 -2.47
CA HIS A 9 -12.02 -7.37 -1.97
C HIS A 9 -11.01 -6.91 -3.04
N VAL A 10 -11.11 -7.43 -4.26
CA VAL A 10 -10.23 -7.06 -5.37
C VAL A 10 -10.41 -5.59 -5.75
N LEU A 11 -11.65 -5.11 -5.87
CA LEU A 11 -11.94 -3.70 -6.14
C LEU A 11 -11.38 -2.79 -5.03
N ALA A 12 -11.60 -3.16 -3.76
CA ALA A 12 -11.06 -2.40 -2.64
C ALA A 12 -9.52 -2.36 -2.69
N ALA A 13 -8.86 -3.47 -3.03
CA ALA A 13 -7.40 -3.52 -3.18
C ALA A 13 -6.93 -2.57 -4.29
N ILE A 14 -7.54 -2.60 -5.47
CA ILE A 14 -7.16 -1.75 -6.61
C ILE A 14 -7.38 -0.27 -6.26
N LEU A 15 -8.58 0.07 -5.75
CA LEU A 15 -8.97 1.46 -5.51
C LEU A 15 -8.28 2.10 -4.30
N ALA A 16 -7.88 1.31 -3.30
CA ALA A 16 -7.20 1.82 -2.11
C ALA A 16 -5.68 1.80 -2.27
N ILE A 17 -5.11 0.65 -2.65
CA ILE A 17 -3.65 0.47 -2.68
C ILE A 17 -3.01 1.13 -3.89
N GLY A 18 -3.70 1.17 -5.04
CA GLY A 18 -3.21 1.85 -6.24
C GLY A 18 -2.83 3.32 -5.97
N PRO A 19 -3.76 4.16 -5.49
CA PRO A 19 -3.47 5.54 -5.14
C PRO A 19 -2.38 5.69 -4.06
N VAL A 20 -2.34 4.83 -3.03
CA VAL A 20 -1.29 4.84 -2.02
C VAL A 20 0.07 4.57 -2.64
N ALA A 21 0.20 3.52 -3.44
CA ALA A 21 1.45 3.14 -4.09
C ALA A 21 1.98 4.26 -5.00
N VAL A 22 1.11 4.87 -5.81
CA VAL A 22 1.47 5.98 -6.72
C VAL A 22 1.86 7.22 -5.93
N ALA A 23 1.00 7.70 -5.02
CA ALA A 23 1.25 8.92 -4.26
C ALA A 23 2.49 8.81 -3.37
N ALA A 24 2.68 7.69 -2.68
CA ALA A 24 3.86 7.45 -1.87
C ALA A 24 5.15 7.40 -2.71
N SER A 25 5.11 6.79 -3.91
CA SER A 25 6.27 6.70 -4.82
C SER A 25 6.61 8.04 -5.45
N MET A 26 5.62 8.89 -5.72
CA MET A 26 5.83 10.23 -6.27
C MET A 26 6.31 11.25 -5.23
N PHE A 27 6.08 10.98 -3.95
CA PHE A 27 6.40 11.93 -2.88
C PHE A 27 7.92 12.26 -2.80
N PRO A 28 8.87 11.30 -2.77
CA PRO A 28 10.29 11.63 -2.66
C PRO A 28 10.83 12.50 -3.79
N PRO A 29 10.55 12.22 -5.10
CA PRO A 29 10.98 13.11 -6.17
C PRO A 29 10.29 14.48 -6.13
N ALA A 30 9.01 14.55 -5.76
CA ALA A 30 8.31 15.81 -5.61
C ALA A 30 8.90 16.67 -4.48
N ALA A 31 9.21 16.07 -3.34
CA ALA A 31 9.87 16.76 -2.22
C ALA A 31 11.26 17.30 -2.61
N ARG A 32 12.03 16.53 -3.39
CA ARG A 32 13.33 17.01 -3.94
C ARG A 32 13.15 18.18 -4.88
N ALA A 33 12.16 18.11 -5.78
CA ALA A 33 11.88 19.20 -6.72
C ALA A 33 11.47 20.50 -5.97
N ALA A 34 10.63 20.39 -4.95
CA ALA A 34 10.25 21.52 -4.11
C ALA A 34 11.47 22.10 -3.36
N HIS A 35 12.32 21.26 -2.80
CA HIS A 35 13.53 21.70 -2.11
C HIS A 35 14.52 22.47 -3.02
N LEU A 36 14.63 22.07 -4.28
CA LEU A 36 15.52 22.70 -5.28
C LEU A 36 14.94 23.99 -5.87
N THR A 37 13.65 24.23 -5.74
CA THR A 37 12.94 25.41 -6.28
C THR A 37 12.01 26.02 -5.24
N PRO A 38 12.54 26.60 -4.14
CA PRO A 38 11.72 27.06 -3.02
C PRO A 38 10.78 28.23 -3.40
N ASP A 39 11.09 28.97 -4.44
CA ASP A 39 10.27 30.09 -4.93
C ASP A 39 9.15 29.67 -5.88
N ASP A 40 9.01 28.38 -6.20
CA ASP A 40 7.94 27.86 -7.07
C ASP A 40 6.76 27.34 -6.21
N PRO A 41 5.66 28.10 -6.07
CA PRO A 41 4.54 27.71 -5.23
C PRO A 41 3.83 26.45 -5.74
N ARG A 42 3.88 26.16 -7.04
CA ARG A 42 3.26 24.96 -7.63
C ARG A 42 4.00 23.70 -7.18
N LYS A 43 5.32 23.68 -7.30
CA LYS A 43 6.14 22.54 -6.87
C LYS A 43 6.08 22.35 -5.36
N ASN A 44 6.03 23.43 -4.59
CA ASN A 44 5.95 23.37 -3.14
C ASN A 44 4.61 22.79 -2.63
N ALA A 45 3.52 22.92 -3.38
CA ALA A 45 2.22 22.37 -3.02
C ALA A 45 2.12 20.84 -3.26
N VAL A 46 2.86 20.29 -4.22
CA VAL A 46 2.73 18.88 -4.65
C VAL A 46 2.97 17.88 -3.52
N PRO A 47 4.04 17.96 -2.70
CA PRO A 47 4.26 17.00 -1.61
C PRO A 47 3.11 16.96 -0.60
N GLY A 48 2.50 18.10 -0.28
CA GLY A 48 1.35 18.17 0.61
C GLY A 48 0.12 17.44 0.06
N VAL A 49 -0.14 17.58 -1.23
CA VAL A 49 -1.23 16.85 -1.92
C VAL A 49 -0.97 15.35 -1.91
N LEU A 50 0.24 14.91 -2.25
CA LEU A 50 0.61 13.50 -2.26
C LEU A 50 0.52 12.87 -0.86
N HIS A 51 0.96 13.57 0.17
CA HIS A 51 0.79 13.12 1.55
C HIS A 51 -0.68 12.95 1.93
N ARG A 52 -1.53 13.91 1.56
CA ARG A 52 -2.97 13.83 1.82
C ARG A 52 -3.60 12.63 1.13
N ILE A 53 -3.25 12.37 -0.13
CA ILE A 53 -3.73 11.20 -0.88
C ILE A 53 -3.26 9.92 -0.16
N THR A 54 -1.97 9.80 0.14
CA THR A 54 -1.43 8.63 0.86
C THR A 54 -2.20 8.38 2.15
N ARG A 55 -2.44 9.40 2.97
CA ARG A 55 -3.14 9.28 4.26
C ARG A 55 -4.60 8.87 4.11
N VAL A 56 -5.34 9.52 3.21
CA VAL A 56 -6.77 9.23 3.00
C VAL A 56 -6.96 7.80 2.50
N TYR A 57 -6.19 7.39 1.50
CA TYR A 57 -6.28 6.05 0.93
C TYR A 57 -5.68 4.97 1.82
N ALA A 58 -4.73 5.30 2.72
CA ALA A 58 -4.29 4.38 3.78
C ALA A 58 -5.43 4.01 4.72
N VAL A 59 -6.28 4.98 5.10
CA VAL A 59 -7.48 4.72 5.91
C VAL A 59 -8.49 3.85 5.15
N ILE A 60 -8.76 4.18 3.89
CA ILE A 60 -9.64 3.38 3.02
C ILE A 60 -9.07 1.96 2.84
N GLY A 61 -7.75 1.82 2.81
CA GLY A 61 -7.04 0.55 2.67
C GLY A 61 -7.33 -0.46 3.79
N ILE A 62 -7.86 -0.03 4.94
CA ILE A 62 -8.28 -0.93 6.03
C ILE A 62 -9.38 -1.89 5.56
N PHE A 63 -10.22 -1.49 4.61
CA PHE A 63 -11.25 -2.36 4.06
C PHE A 63 -10.67 -3.56 3.30
N VAL A 64 -9.45 -3.47 2.76
CA VAL A 64 -8.82 -4.55 2.01
C VAL A 64 -8.63 -5.81 2.87
N PRO A 65 -7.94 -5.77 4.03
CA PRO A 65 -7.80 -6.95 4.88
C PRO A 65 -9.13 -7.39 5.47
N VAL A 66 -10.05 -6.49 5.79
CA VAL A 66 -11.39 -6.83 6.32
C VAL A 66 -12.15 -7.71 5.33
N PHE A 67 -12.29 -7.26 4.09
CA PHE A 67 -12.94 -8.06 3.04
C PHE A 67 -12.11 -9.27 2.63
N GLY A 68 -10.78 -9.21 2.73
CA GLY A 68 -9.90 -10.35 2.50
C GLY A 68 -10.14 -11.49 3.48
N ILE A 69 -10.23 -11.19 4.78
CA ILE A 69 -10.55 -12.17 5.82
C ILE A 69 -11.96 -12.74 5.61
N ALA A 70 -12.95 -11.89 5.36
CA ALA A 70 -14.32 -12.33 5.09
C ALA A 70 -14.39 -13.27 3.88
N THR A 71 -13.64 -12.95 2.81
CA THR A 71 -13.55 -13.80 1.61
C THR A 71 -12.85 -15.13 1.93
N GLY A 72 -11.75 -15.11 2.66
CA GLY A 72 -11.00 -16.29 3.08
C GLY A 72 -11.87 -17.22 3.95
N ALA A 73 -12.65 -16.66 4.87
CA ALA A 73 -13.60 -17.41 5.68
C ALA A 73 -14.70 -18.06 4.82
N ALA A 74 -15.30 -17.30 3.90
CA ALA A 74 -16.33 -17.80 3.02
C ALA A 74 -15.85 -18.89 2.05
N LEU A 75 -14.56 -18.87 1.69
CA LEU A 75 -13.91 -19.88 0.86
C LEU A 75 -13.40 -21.09 1.66
N GLY A 76 -13.30 -20.98 2.98
CA GLY A 76 -12.75 -22.05 3.85
C GLY A 76 -11.24 -22.20 3.79
N VAL A 77 -10.53 -21.13 3.39
CA VAL A 77 -9.06 -21.17 3.15
C VAL A 77 -8.23 -20.43 4.22
N LEU A 78 -8.84 -20.05 5.33
CA LEU A 78 -8.14 -19.30 6.41
C LEU A 78 -6.93 -20.05 6.99
N GLY A 79 -6.91 -21.39 6.92
CA GLY A 79 -5.80 -22.22 7.35
C GLY A 79 -4.71 -22.47 6.30
N ASP A 80 -4.89 -21.99 5.09
CA ASP A 80 -3.94 -22.20 4.01
C ASP A 80 -2.66 -21.38 4.22
N ALA A 81 -1.51 -22.02 4.06
CA ALA A 81 -0.21 -21.38 4.29
C ALA A 81 0.00 -20.12 3.43
N TRP A 82 -0.41 -20.14 2.16
CA TRP A 82 -0.30 -18.98 1.27
C TRP A 82 -1.12 -17.79 1.77
N LEU A 83 -2.30 -18.02 2.36
CA LEU A 83 -3.14 -16.95 2.89
C LEU A 83 -2.56 -16.39 4.19
N ILE A 84 -2.07 -17.25 5.09
CA ILE A 84 -1.40 -16.82 6.33
C ILE A 84 -0.18 -15.95 6.01
N VAL A 85 0.66 -16.37 5.08
CA VAL A 85 1.83 -15.59 4.64
C VAL A 85 1.39 -14.25 4.04
N SER A 86 0.36 -14.25 3.20
CA SER A 86 -0.19 -13.01 2.62
C SER A 86 -0.71 -12.05 3.70
N MET A 87 -1.38 -12.57 4.73
CA MET A 87 -1.87 -11.76 5.86
C MET A 87 -0.72 -11.14 6.66
N VAL A 88 0.33 -11.90 6.94
CA VAL A 88 1.54 -11.40 7.64
C VAL A 88 2.24 -10.32 6.83
N LEU A 89 2.41 -10.53 5.53
CA LEU A 89 3.02 -9.53 4.63
C LEU A 89 2.16 -8.27 4.52
N THR A 90 0.83 -8.41 4.46
CA THR A 90 -0.12 -7.28 4.45
C THR A 90 -0.02 -6.48 5.75
N ALA A 91 0.04 -7.15 6.90
CA ALA A 91 0.25 -6.48 8.19
C ALA A 91 1.60 -5.76 8.24
N GLY A 92 2.66 -6.37 7.70
CA GLY A 92 3.99 -5.75 7.56
C GLY A 92 3.96 -4.51 6.66
N ALA A 93 3.28 -4.58 5.52
CA ALA A 93 3.11 -3.44 4.62
C ALA A 93 2.32 -2.30 5.28
N ALA A 94 1.24 -2.61 6.01
CA ALA A 94 0.48 -1.63 6.78
C ALA A 94 1.32 -0.98 7.89
N ALA A 95 2.12 -1.76 8.61
CA ALA A 95 3.03 -1.26 9.63
C ALA A 95 4.11 -0.32 9.03
N LEU A 96 4.67 -0.65 7.87
CA LEU A 96 5.59 0.24 7.13
C LEU A 96 4.91 1.54 6.72
N LEU A 97 3.69 1.45 6.19
CA LEU A 97 2.94 2.63 5.74
C LEU A 97 2.66 3.59 6.90
N VAL A 98 2.11 3.08 7.99
CA VAL A 98 1.68 3.88 9.14
C VAL A 98 2.87 4.29 10.02
N GLY A 99 3.86 3.42 10.19
CA GLY A 99 5.00 3.63 11.09
C GLY A 99 6.18 4.36 10.48
N LEU A 100 6.39 4.25 9.18
CA LEU A 100 7.56 4.82 8.51
C LEU A 100 7.21 5.77 7.37
N VAL A 101 6.32 5.38 6.45
CA VAL A 101 6.03 6.19 5.25
C VAL A 101 5.28 7.47 5.62
N LEU A 102 4.14 7.37 6.29
CA LEU A 102 3.34 8.54 6.66
C LEU A 102 4.09 9.50 7.61
N PRO A 103 4.73 9.03 8.70
CA PRO A 103 5.52 9.91 9.55
C PRO A 103 6.76 10.50 8.84
N GLY A 104 7.38 9.73 7.93
CA GLY A 104 8.48 10.20 7.10
C GLY A 104 8.06 11.35 6.19
N GLN A 105 6.91 11.22 5.52
CA GLN A 105 6.34 12.29 4.70
C GLN A 105 6.04 13.55 5.53
N GLN A 106 5.46 13.39 6.72
CA GLN A 106 5.20 14.53 7.62
C GLN A 106 6.49 15.26 8.03
N ARG A 107 7.55 14.50 8.36
CA ARG A 107 8.86 15.10 8.70
C ARG A 107 9.44 15.89 7.54
N VAL A 108 9.38 15.35 6.33
CA VAL A 108 9.86 16.04 5.11
C VAL A 108 9.05 17.31 4.85
N LEU A 109 7.72 17.28 5.03
CA LEU A 109 6.87 18.48 4.91
C LEU A 109 7.22 19.55 5.96
N GLY A 110 7.54 19.14 7.18
CA GLY A 110 7.89 20.07 8.27
C GLY A 110 9.29 20.65 8.16
N THR A 111 10.25 19.88 7.64
CA THR A 111 11.67 20.31 7.58
C THR A 111 12.07 20.85 6.22
N GLY A 112 11.32 20.56 5.16
CA GLY A 112 11.66 20.88 3.77
C GLY A 112 12.84 20.08 3.21
N HIS A 113 13.38 19.11 3.96
CA HIS A 113 14.55 18.32 3.53
C HIS A 113 14.15 16.93 3.07
N PRO A 114 14.56 16.52 1.85
CA PRO A 114 14.34 15.17 1.35
C PRO A 114 14.99 14.10 2.24
N ASP A 115 14.29 12.99 2.47
CA ASP A 115 14.76 11.87 3.27
C ASP A 115 14.92 10.61 2.40
N ARG A 116 16.14 10.08 2.31
CA ARG A 116 16.44 8.85 1.57
C ARG A 116 15.78 7.62 2.19
N ARG A 117 15.64 7.60 3.52
CA ARG A 117 14.99 6.49 4.23
C ARG A 117 13.52 6.36 3.84
N LEU A 118 12.86 7.49 3.59
CA LEU A 118 11.49 7.52 3.11
C LEU A 118 11.35 6.84 1.75
N ALA A 119 12.25 7.10 0.80
CA ALA A 119 12.24 6.45 -0.50
C ALA A 119 12.43 4.92 -0.38
N MET A 120 13.31 4.47 0.51
CA MET A 120 13.54 3.05 0.77
C MET A 120 12.31 2.39 1.41
N SER A 121 11.69 3.03 2.41
CA SER A 121 10.48 2.51 3.07
C SER A 121 9.32 2.38 2.08
N THR A 122 9.16 3.36 1.19
CA THR A 122 8.14 3.33 0.14
C THR A 122 8.41 2.21 -0.87
N GLY A 123 9.67 2.02 -1.27
CA GLY A 123 10.05 0.92 -2.16
C GLY A 123 9.78 -0.45 -1.54
N LEU A 124 10.09 -0.63 -0.26
CA LEU A 124 9.81 -1.86 0.46
C LEU A 124 8.30 -2.11 0.60
N PHE A 125 7.51 -1.07 0.90
CA PHE A 125 6.05 -1.16 0.93
C PHE A 125 5.50 -1.67 -0.42
N ASN A 126 5.93 -1.08 -1.54
CA ASN A 126 5.49 -1.49 -2.87
C ASN A 126 5.90 -2.93 -3.19
N LEU A 127 7.11 -3.34 -2.80
CA LEU A 127 7.59 -4.72 -3.00
C LEU A 127 6.75 -5.72 -2.21
N LEU A 128 6.43 -5.45 -0.94
CA LEU A 128 5.57 -6.31 -0.13
C LEU A 128 4.19 -6.47 -0.77
N TRP A 129 3.59 -5.39 -1.27
CA TRP A 129 2.32 -5.46 -1.98
C TRP A 129 2.40 -6.27 -3.26
N ALA A 130 3.45 -6.12 -4.05
CA ALA A 130 3.66 -6.94 -5.24
C ALA A 130 3.72 -8.44 -4.89
N VAL A 131 4.43 -8.79 -3.84
CA VAL A 131 4.51 -10.19 -3.35
C VAL A 131 3.16 -10.68 -2.88
N VAL A 132 2.40 -9.88 -2.12
CA VAL A 132 1.03 -10.23 -1.68
C VAL A 132 0.12 -10.51 -2.87
N VAL A 133 0.12 -9.64 -3.88
CA VAL A 133 -0.69 -9.83 -5.09
C VAL A 133 -0.33 -11.13 -5.81
N VAL A 134 0.97 -11.41 -5.98
CA VAL A 134 1.43 -12.66 -6.60
C VAL A 134 0.98 -13.88 -5.80
N LEU A 135 1.11 -13.87 -4.48
CA LEU A 135 0.65 -14.97 -3.62
C LEU A 135 -0.86 -15.19 -3.72
N MET A 136 -1.64 -14.11 -3.81
CA MET A 136 -3.11 -14.19 -3.97
C MET A 136 -3.53 -14.78 -5.32
N ILE A 137 -2.73 -14.60 -6.37
CA ILE A 137 -2.99 -15.15 -7.71
C ILE A 137 -2.52 -16.60 -7.80
N VAL A 138 -1.26 -16.86 -7.41
CA VAL A 138 -0.62 -18.19 -7.56
C VAL A 138 -1.18 -19.20 -6.58
N ARG A 139 -1.47 -18.79 -5.34
CA ARG A 139 -2.01 -19.66 -4.25
C ARG A 139 -1.25 -20.97 -4.13
N PRO A 140 0.06 -20.95 -3.79
CA PRO A 140 0.88 -22.15 -3.77
C PRO A 140 0.30 -23.23 -2.83
N GLY A 141 0.19 -24.46 -3.31
CA GLY A 141 -0.39 -25.59 -2.56
C GLY A 141 -1.92 -25.64 -2.55
N SER A 142 -2.62 -24.71 -3.23
CA SER A 142 -4.06 -24.72 -3.39
C SER A 142 -4.48 -25.45 -4.67
N THR A 143 -5.68 -26.04 -4.65
CA THR A 143 -6.27 -26.69 -5.85
C THR A 143 -6.88 -25.70 -6.83
N THR A 144 -6.93 -24.40 -6.50
CA THR A 144 -7.64 -23.36 -7.25
C THR A 144 -6.77 -22.19 -7.72
N GLY A 145 -5.45 -22.27 -7.52
CA GLY A 145 -4.52 -21.20 -7.93
C GLY A 145 -4.04 -21.32 -9.38
N ALA A 146 -3.51 -20.22 -9.95
CA ALA A 146 -2.94 -20.15 -11.30
C ALA A 146 -1.60 -20.92 -11.46
N GLY A 147 -1.04 -21.46 -10.39
CA GLY A 147 0.23 -22.20 -10.37
C GLY A 147 0.10 -23.70 -10.60
N ARG A 148 -0.93 -24.16 -11.32
CA ARG A 148 -1.13 -25.55 -11.72
C ARG A 148 -0.73 -25.79 -13.15
#